data_512b5a4c67463f347bce9c9b0486de8f
#
_entry.id   512b5a4c67463f347bce9c9b0486de8f
#
_cell.length_a   1.000
_cell.length_b   1.000
_cell.length_c   1.000
_cell.angle_alpha   90.00
_cell.angle_beta   90.00
_cell.angle_gamma   90.00
#
_symmetry.space_group_name_H-M   'P 1'
#
loop_
_entity.id
_entity.type
_entity.pdbx_description
1 polymer ?
#
loop_
_entity_poly.entity_id
_entity_poly.type
_entity_poly.pdbx_seq_one_letter_code
_entity_poly.pdbx_strand_id
1 'polypeptide(L)'
;MKKKTSPLKIVGRIILIILIIIVLAAGSLAGYVYYYAKKQMGRINYVNIDKSEIEVNEGVSAKLKGYRNIALFGLDSRQDDYGLGNRSDCIMIASINNDKKEIKLVSVYRDSYLDRNGKLDKVTHAYSYGGAALAMSTLNRNLDLNITEFATVNWYSLINIIDSIGGVQITVEPEEVKYLNDYIKSTAAETKKQGKTIDSAGTYNLNGIQAVAYSRIRYTAGGDYKRAERMRTVLEKIFQKAKTKDIFELKKIAENILPDISTNISQEEIFSLLPQMVSFKIETSIGWPYEVKGITLDRWYG
;
A
#
# COMPACT_ATOMS: atom_id res chain seq x y z
N MET A 1 -31.51 -35.81 60.51
CA MET A 1 -32.48 -34.99 59.71
C MET A 1 -31.74 -34.30 58.59
N LYS A 2 -31.93 -34.69 57.34
CA LYS A 2 -31.33 -34.00 56.13
C LYS A 2 -32.17 -32.75 55.88
N LYS A 3 -31.56 -31.56 56.03
CA LYS A 3 -32.22 -30.28 55.65
C LYS A 3 -32.52 -30.28 54.13
N LYS A 4 -33.82 -30.30 53.75
CA LYS A 4 -34.26 -30.09 52.37
C LYS A 4 -33.85 -28.68 51.93
N THR A 5 -32.98 -28.58 50.97
CA THR A 5 -32.66 -27.27 50.31
C THR A 5 -33.87 -26.74 49.59
N SER A 6 -34.25 -25.49 49.86
CA SER A 6 -35.43 -24.89 49.23
C SER A 6 -35.21 -24.75 47.70
N PRO A 7 -36.24 -24.97 46.87
CA PRO A 7 -36.13 -24.88 45.40
C PRO A 7 -35.57 -23.53 44.92
N LEU A 8 -35.85 -22.43 45.62
CA LEU A 8 -35.24 -21.10 45.32
C LEU A 8 -33.71 -21.08 45.44
N LYS A 9 -33.13 -21.81 46.42
CA LYS A 9 -31.69 -21.89 46.59
C LYS A 9 -31.02 -22.73 45.48
N ILE A 10 -31.74 -23.71 44.93
CA ILE A 10 -31.27 -24.53 43.79
C ILE A 10 -31.26 -23.67 42.50
N VAL A 11 -32.36 -22.95 42.24
CA VAL A 11 -32.48 -22.04 41.10
C VAL A 11 -31.43 -20.94 41.16
N GLY A 12 -31.19 -20.30 42.32
CA GLY A 12 -30.16 -19.31 42.48
C GLY A 12 -28.75 -19.82 42.22
N ARG A 13 -28.44 -21.09 42.61
CA ARG A 13 -27.14 -21.73 42.28
C ARG A 13 -26.97 -22.01 40.78
N ILE A 14 -28.06 -22.44 40.12
CA ILE A 14 -28.00 -22.70 38.65
C ILE A 14 -27.75 -21.38 37.89
N ILE A 15 -28.46 -20.29 38.26
CA ILE A 15 -28.25 -18.97 37.68
C ILE A 15 -26.81 -18.48 37.90
N LEU A 16 -26.26 -18.67 39.11
CA LEU A 16 -24.87 -18.30 39.39
C LEU A 16 -23.86 -19.10 38.54
N ILE A 17 -24.08 -20.41 38.37
CA ILE A 17 -23.22 -21.26 37.53
C ILE A 17 -23.30 -20.80 36.07
N ILE A 18 -24.47 -20.49 35.54
CA ILE A 18 -24.65 -20.00 34.17
C ILE A 18 -23.94 -18.65 34.01
N LEU A 19 -24.04 -17.73 34.94
CA LEU A 19 -23.32 -16.46 34.93
C LEU A 19 -21.80 -16.66 34.92
N ILE A 20 -21.28 -17.57 35.75
CA ILE A 20 -19.86 -17.91 35.79
C ILE A 20 -19.39 -18.47 34.43
N ILE A 21 -20.19 -19.37 33.81
CA ILE A 21 -19.88 -19.92 32.49
C ILE A 21 -19.84 -18.82 31.41
N ILE A 22 -20.80 -17.89 31.44
CA ILE A 22 -20.85 -16.76 30.50
C ILE A 22 -19.64 -15.85 30.67
N VAL A 23 -19.26 -15.53 31.92
CA VAL A 23 -18.05 -14.71 32.21
C VAL A 23 -16.77 -15.42 31.77
N LEU A 24 -16.65 -16.73 32.01
CA LEU A 24 -15.50 -17.51 31.55
C LEU A 24 -15.44 -17.63 30.02
N ALA A 25 -16.60 -17.81 29.36
CA ALA A 25 -16.67 -17.84 27.90
C ALA A 25 -16.33 -16.47 27.30
N ALA A 26 -16.83 -15.37 27.88
CA ALA A 26 -16.47 -14.01 27.45
C ALA A 26 -14.99 -13.69 27.69
N GLY A 27 -14.45 -14.09 28.85
CA GLY A 27 -13.02 -13.96 29.16
C GLY A 27 -12.11 -14.79 28.25
N SER A 28 -12.50 -16.03 27.93
CA SER A 28 -11.75 -16.89 27.00
C SER A 28 -11.82 -16.35 25.56
N LEU A 29 -12.96 -15.82 25.12
CA LEU A 29 -13.11 -15.18 23.82
C LEU A 29 -12.25 -13.90 23.74
N ALA A 30 -12.31 -13.05 24.77
CA ALA A 30 -11.47 -11.86 24.85
C ALA A 30 -9.98 -12.20 24.88
N GLY A 31 -9.58 -13.22 25.65
CA GLY A 31 -8.21 -13.73 25.69
C GLY A 31 -7.76 -14.33 24.35
N TYR A 32 -8.64 -15.06 23.67
CA TYR A 32 -8.37 -15.60 22.33
C TYR A 32 -8.21 -14.47 21.31
N VAL A 33 -9.10 -13.49 21.31
CA VAL A 33 -9.03 -12.31 20.42
C VAL A 33 -7.74 -11.51 20.71
N TYR A 34 -7.41 -11.29 21.98
CA TYR A 34 -6.17 -10.61 22.36
C TYR A 34 -4.91 -11.41 21.94
N TYR A 35 -4.90 -12.73 22.19
CA TYR A 35 -3.79 -13.60 21.77
C TYR A 35 -3.64 -13.63 20.26
N TYR A 36 -4.76 -13.72 19.53
CA TYR A 36 -4.77 -13.72 18.06
C TYR A 36 -4.31 -12.37 17.50
N ALA A 37 -4.80 -11.26 18.08
CA ALA A 37 -4.35 -9.92 17.72
C ALA A 37 -2.84 -9.74 17.97
N LYS A 38 -2.35 -10.16 19.16
CA LYS A 38 -0.92 -10.08 19.50
C LYS A 38 -0.04 -10.97 18.61
N LYS A 39 -0.53 -12.14 18.20
CA LYS A 39 0.17 -13.02 17.25
C LYS A 39 0.23 -12.42 15.84
N GLN A 40 -0.76 -11.63 15.45
CA GLN A 40 -0.78 -10.92 14.16
C GLN A 40 0.06 -9.64 14.19
N MET A 41 0.18 -8.97 15.34
CA MET A 41 1.02 -7.76 15.50
C MET A 41 2.50 -7.98 15.17
N GLY A 42 2.99 -9.22 15.18
CA GLY A 42 4.37 -9.58 14.80
C GLY A 42 4.60 -9.75 13.30
N ARG A 43 3.60 -9.51 12.45
CA ARG A 43 3.68 -9.81 11.01
C ARG A 43 3.83 -8.58 10.11
N ILE A 44 3.59 -7.37 10.62
CA ILE A 44 3.78 -6.14 9.84
C ILE A 44 5.25 -5.74 9.90
N ASN A 45 5.83 -5.38 8.77
CA ASN A 45 7.10 -4.66 8.75
C ASN A 45 6.83 -3.18 9.12
N TYR A 46 6.46 -2.99 10.41
CA TYR A 46 6.15 -1.68 10.98
C TYR A 46 7.43 -0.90 11.22
N VAL A 47 7.52 0.27 10.62
CA VAL A 47 8.64 1.20 10.80
C VAL A 47 8.18 2.33 11.71
N ASN A 48 8.77 2.39 12.90
CA ASN A 48 8.52 3.52 13.78
C ASN A 48 9.30 4.75 13.27
N ILE A 49 8.60 5.72 12.73
CA ILE A 49 9.17 7.03 12.35
C ILE A 49 8.60 8.06 13.31
N ASP A 50 9.48 8.81 13.97
CA ASP A 50 9.06 9.99 14.73
C ASP A 50 8.52 11.03 13.72
N LYS A 51 7.27 11.44 13.90
CA LYS A 51 6.64 12.43 13.03
C LYS A 51 7.37 13.79 13.06
N SER A 52 8.14 14.07 14.12
CA SER A 52 8.98 15.27 14.23
C SER A 52 10.19 15.26 13.29
N GLU A 53 10.59 14.07 12.80
CA GLU A 53 11.66 13.92 11.79
C GLU A 53 11.19 14.22 10.36
N ILE A 54 9.87 14.32 10.16
CA ILE A 54 9.28 14.57 8.86
C ILE A 54 8.99 16.07 8.74
N GLU A 55 9.69 16.73 7.83
CA GLU A 55 9.50 18.14 7.59
C GLU A 55 8.18 18.43 6.86
N VAL A 56 7.45 19.43 7.34
CA VAL A 56 6.22 19.95 6.72
C VAL A 56 6.33 21.48 6.73
N ASN A 57 6.09 22.11 5.59
CA ASN A 57 6.15 23.56 5.46
C ASN A 57 5.11 24.22 6.39
N GLU A 58 5.45 25.39 6.92
CA GLU A 58 4.60 26.14 7.85
C GLU A 58 3.22 26.45 7.24
N GLY A 59 2.17 26.28 8.03
CA GLY A 59 0.79 26.56 7.63
C GLY A 59 0.15 25.54 6.68
N VAL A 60 0.90 24.59 6.11
CA VAL A 60 0.38 23.60 5.15
C VAL A 60 -0.64 22.67 5.80
N SER A 61 -0.39 22.17 7.00
CA SER A 61 -1.31 21.29 7.70
C SER A 61 -2.68 21.92 7.95
N ALA A 62 -2.71 23.24 8.18
CA ALA A 62 -3.97 23.97 8.33
C ALA A 62 -4.75 24.08 7.00
N LYS A 63 -4.04 24.32 5.89
CA LYS A 63 -4.63 24.38 4.53
C LYS A 63 -5.18 23.04 4.05
N LEU A 64 -4.54 21.94 4.47
CA LEU A 64 -4.93 20.58 4.07
C LEU A 64 -5.81 19.87 5.10
N LYS A 65 -6.44 20.63 6.03
CA LYS A 65 -7.38 20.07 7.00
C LYS A 65 -8.51 19.31 6.29
N GLY A 66 -8.80 18.09 6.74
CA GLY A 66 -9.80 17.19 6.13
C GLY A 66 -9.23 16.26 5.06
N TYR A 67 -7.97 16.44 4.67
CA TYR A 67 -7.26 15.50 3.80
C TYR A 67 -6.24 14.69 4.61
N ARG A 68 -6.16 13.40 4.32
CA ARG A 68 -5.13 12.49 4.78
C ARG A 68 -4.24 12.15 3.59
N ASN A 69 -2.98 12.54 3.64
CA ASN A 69 -2.03 12.32 2.57
C ASN A 69 -1.06 11.20 2.95
N ILE A 70 -1.02 10.16 2.12
CA ILE A 70 -0.17 8.96 2.32
C ILE A 70 0.77 8.84 1.14
N ALA A 71 2.08 8.67 1.42
CA ALA A 71 3.05 8.35 0.37
C ALA A 71 3.06 6.85 0.09
N LEU A 72 2.99 6.48 -1.18
CA LEU A 72 3.10 5.11 -1.65
C LEU A 72 4.39 4.97 -2.45
N PHE A 73 5.30 4.11 -1.98
CA PHE A 73 6.58 3.87 -2.62
C PHE A 73 6.65 2.45 -3.18
N GLY A 74 7.10 2.33 -4.42
CA GLY A 74 7.46 1.07 -5.04
C GLY A 74 8.97 1.01 -5.24
N LEU A 75 9.64 0.08 -4.57
CA LEU A 75 11.10 -0.07 -4.65
C LEU A 75 11.49 -1.03 -5.75
N ASP A 76 12.59 -0.70 -6.45
CA ASP A 76 13.29 -1.63 -7.34
C ASP A 76 14.20 -2.56 -6.52
N SER A 77 13.63 -3.22 -5.51
CA SER A 77 14.31 -4.21 -4.69
C SER A 77 13.93 -5.62 -5.11
N ARG A 78 14.94 -6.48 -5.21
CA ARG A 78 14.80 -7.89 -5.57
C ARG A 78 14.71 -8.83 -4.38
N GLN A 79 14.80 -8.30 -3.17
CA GLN A 79 14.73 -9.02 -1.90
C GLN A 79 13.73 -8.32 -0.98
N ASP A 80 13.38 -8.94 0.15
CA ASP A 80 12.57 -8.32 1.21
C ASP A 80 13.38 -7.24 1.96
N ASP A 81 14.02 -6.36 1.18
CA ASP A 81 14.81 -5.25 1.67
C ASP A 81 14.13 -3.93 1.34
N TYR A 82 13.68 -3.25 2.38
CA TYR A 82 13.06 -1.93 2.33
C TYR A 82 14.02 -0.84 2.85
N GLY A 83 15.28 -1.20 3.08
CA GLY A 83 16.29 -0.34 3.68
C GLY A 83 16.87 0.72 2.74
N LEU A 84 17.88 1.41 3.27
CA LEU A 84 18.63 2.41 2.53
C LEU A 84 19.36 1.79 1.32
N GLY A 85 19.65 2.60 0.31
CA GLY A 85 20.25 2.16 -0.96
C GLY A 85 19.22 1.78 -2.02
N ASN A 86 17.99 1.45 -1.66
CA ASN A 86 16.92 1.14 -2.62
C ASN A 86 16.30 2.42 -3.19
N ARG A 87 16.13 2.48 -4.51
CA ARG A 87 15.46 3.61 -5.18
C ARG A 87 13.96 3.39 -5.22
N SER A 88 13.20 4.47 -4.97
CA SER A 88 11.75 4.46 -5.20
C SER A 88 11.46 4.74 -6.67
N ASP A 89 11.26 3.69 -7.44
CA ASP A 89 10.92 3.77 -8.86
C ASP A 89 9.46 4.14 -9.11
N CYS A 90 8.62 3.90 -8.15
CA CYS A 90 7.25 4.35 -8.08
C CYS A 90 7.09 5.27 -6.87
N ILE A 91 6.59 6.46 -7.10
CA ILE A 91 6.29 7.45 -6.06
C ILE A 91 4.89 7.95 -6.34
N MET A 92 3.95 7.66 -5.44
CA MET A 92 2.57 8.13 -5.55
C MET A 92 2.12 8.75 -4.24
N ILE A 93 1.21 9.70 -4.33
CA ILE A 93 0.54 10.33 -3.21
C ILE A 93 -0.93 9.96 -3.30
N ALA A 94 -1.44 9.30 -2.27
CA ALA A 94 -2.86 9.08 -2.09
C ALA A 94 -3.40 10.17 -1.14
N SER A 95 -4.14 11.12 -1.69
CA SER A 95 -4.80 12.19 -0.93
C SER A 95 -6.27 11.80 -0.71
N ILE A 96 -6.62 11.51 0.53
CA ILE A 96 -7.90 10.94 0.94
C ILE A 96 -8.73 12.02 1.62
N ASN A 97 -9.92 12.30 1.08
CA ASN A 97 -10.93 13.14 1.72
C ASN A 97 -12.01 12.25 2.36
N ASN A 98 -12.02 12.19 3.68
CA ASN A 98 -12.94 11.33 4.42
C ASN A 98 -14.40 11.79 4.34
N ASP A 99 -14.64 13.09 4.23
CA ASP A 99 -16.01 13.65 4.18
C ASP A 99 -16.66 13.37 2.83
N LYS A 100 -15.90 13.57 1.74
CA LYS A 100 -16.36 13.33 0.37
C LYS A 100 -16.25 11.87 -0.08
N LYS A 101 -15.53 11.04 0.67
CA LYS A 101 -15.19 9.65 0.30
C LYS A 101 -14.44 9.57 -1.04
N GLU A 102 -13.52 10.50 -1.26
CA GLU A 102 -12.75 10.66 -2.49
C GLU A 102 -11.27 10.43 -2.24
N ILE A 103 -10.62 9.81 -3.22
CA ILE A 103 -9.18 9.60 -3.27
C ILE A 103 -8.65 10.25 -4.53
N LYS A 104 -7.59 11.07 -4.38
CA LYS A 104 -6.80 11.57 -5.51
C LYS A 104 -5.47 10.84 -5.51
N LEU A 105 -5.11 10.24 -6.64
CA LEU A 105 -3.82 9.59 -6.86
C LEU A 105 -2.95 10.48 -7.73
N VAL A 106 -1.78 10.82 -7.23
CA VAL A 106 -0.79 11.63 -7.96
C VAL A 106 0.51 10.86 -8.02
N SER A 107 0.97 10.47 -9.22
CA SER A 107 2.34 9.96 -9.39
C SER A 107 3.31 11.12 -9.50
N VAL A 108 4.33 11.14 -8.68
CA VAL A 108 5.49 12.03 -8.83
C VAL A 108 6.51 11.30 -9.71
N TYR A 109 6.89 11.90 -10.85
CA TYR A 109 7.85 11.26 -11.76
C TYR A 109 9.21 11.15 -11.09
N ARG A 110 9.78 9.94 -11.08
CA ARG A 110 10.97 9.59 -10.31
C ARG A 110 12.20 10.46 -10.59
N ASP A 111 12.31 11.00 -11.80
CA ASP A 111 13.41 11.84 -12.23
C ASP A 111 13.14 13.35 -12.02
N SER A 112 12.02 13.72 -11.37
CA SER A 112 11.75 15.10 -10.97
C SER A 112 12.87 15.60 -10.07
N TYR A 113 13.42 16.78 -10.42
CA TYR A 113 14.55 17.37 -9.72
C TYR A 113 14.03 18.29 -8.62
N LEU A 114 14.12 17.81 -7.37
CA LEU A 114 13.53 18.44 -6.19
C LEU A 114 14.59 18.79 -5.14
N ASP A 115 14.27 19.77 -4.30
CA ASP A 115 15.10 20.10 -3.15
C ASP A 115 14.99 19.04 -2.06
N ARG A 116 16.11 18.36 -1.85
CA ARG A 116 16.33 17.39 -0.80
C ARG A 116 17.32 17.96 0.22
N ASN A 117 16.82 18.61 1.26
CA ASN A 117 17.64 19.22 2.30
C ASN A 117 18.64 20.28 1.79
N GLY A 118 18.17 21.23 0.96
CA GLY A 118 19.03 22.29 0.41
C GLY A 118 19.92 21.83 -0.76
N LYS A 119 19.75 20.58 -1.21
CA LYS A 119 20.44 20.03 -2.38
C LYS A 119 19.42 19.54 -3.39
N LEU A 120 19.46 20.06 -4.61
CA LEU A 120 18.63 19.57 -5.72
C LEU A 120 19.09 18.19 -6.17
N ASP A 121 18.16 17.26 -6.27
CA ASP A 121 18.44 15.88 -6.72
C ASP A 121 17.17 15.25 -7.30
N LYS A 122 17.32 14.09 -7.99
CA LYS A 122 16.18 13.29 -8.41
C LYS A 122 15.42 12.78 -7.21
N VAL A 123 14.08 12.93 -7.20
CA VAL A 123 13.25 12.54 -6.07
C VAL A 123 13.36 11.04 -5.72
N THR A 124 13.65 10.18 -6.72
CA THR A 124 13.89 8.74 -6.51
C THR A 124 15.05 8.46 -5.53
N HIS A 125 16.04 9.36 -5.44
CA HIS A 125 17.18 9.20 -4.56
C HIS A 125 16.86 9.51 -3.09
N ALA A 126 15.81 10.27 -2.81
CA ALA A 126 15.45 10.62 -1.44
C ALA A 126 15.23 9.36 -0.58
N TYR A 127 14.53 8.36 -1.13
CA TYR A 127 14.33 7.08 -0.42
C TYR A 127 15.65 6.33 -0.19
N SER A 128 16.54 6.29 -1.17
CA SER A 128 17.81 5.56 -1.03
C SER A 128 18.76 6.18 -0.02
N TYR A 129 18.69 7.49 0.21
CA TYR A 129 19.54 8.19 1.17
C TYR A 129 18.99 8.22 2.59
N GLY A 130 17.68 8.33 2.78
CA GLY A 130 17.09 8.50 4.10
C GLY A 130 15.75 7.78 4.28
N GLY A 131 15.47 6.77 3.45
CA GLY A 131 14.26 5.97 3.57
C GLY A 131 12.98 6.78 3.37
N ALA A 132 11.90 6.26 3.91
CA ALA A 132 10.57 6.87 3.78
C ALA A 132 10.50 8.26 4.43
N ALA A 133 11.21 8.51 5.56
CA ALA A 133 11.19 9.79 6.24
C ALA A 133 11.72 10.92 5.36
N LEU A 134 12.92 10.75 4.78
CA LEU A 134 13.50 11.75 3.88
C LEU A 134 12.70 11.90 2.58
N ALA A 135 12.15 10.79 2.06
CA ALA A 135 11.31 10.85 0.87
C ALA A 135 10.02 11.64 1.11
N MET A 136 9.34 11.43 2.25
CA MET A 136 8.16 12.21 2.66
C MET A 136 8.49 13.69 2.87
N SER A 137 9.59 13.99 3.58
CA SER A 137 10.07 15.37 3.80
C SER A 137 10.37 16.08 2.48
N THR A 138 11.00 15.38 1.53
CA THR A 138 11.27 15.90 0.18
C THR A 138 9.99 16.24 -0.57
N LEU A 139 8.98 15.36 -0.52
CA LEU A 139 7.68 15.61 -1.14
C LEU A 139 6.95 16.78 -0.46
N ASN A 140 6.91 16.81 0.87
CA ASN A 140 6.26 17.87 1.63
C ASN A 140 6.85 19.26 1.31
N ARG A 141 8.16 19.35 1.32
CA ARG A 141 8.90 20.60 1.06
C ARG A 141 8.61 21.18 -0.32
N ASN A 142 8.61 20.33 -1.35
CA ASN A 142 8.50 20.80 -2.74
C ASN A 142 7.07 20.90 -3.27
N LEU A 143 6.11 20.23 -2.63
CA LEU A 143 4.73 20.13 -3.12
C LEU A 143 3.71 20.72 -2.14
N ASP A 144 4.17 21.37 -1.06
CA ASP A 144 3.30 21.88 0.01
C ASP A 144 2.31 20.83 0.51
N LEU A 145 2.84 19.67 0.92
CA LEU A 145 2.06 18.58 1.48
C LEU A 145 2.35 18.37 2.97
N ASN A 146 1.49 17.60 3.64
CA ASN A 146 1.61 17.24 5.05
C ASN A 146 1.63 15.72 5.24
N ILE A 147 2.38 15.03 4.39
CA ILE A 147 2.53 13.56 4.43
C ILE A 147 3.31 13.18 5.67
N THR A 148 2.73 12.35 6.54
CA THR A 148 3.40 11.75 7.70
C THR A 148 3.23 10.24 7.75
N GLU A 149 2.61 9.67 6.73
CA GLU A 149 2.30 8.25 6.62
C GLU A 149 2.75 7.71 5.27
N PHE A 150 3.19 6.48 5.27
CA PHE A 150 3.63 5.82 4.04
C PHE A 150 3.28 4.35 4.00
N ALA A 151 3.29 3.79 2.79
CA ALA A 151 3.36 2.36 2.55
C ALA A 151 4.37 2.11 1.42
N THR A 152 5.26 1.16 1.66
CA THR A 152 6.29 0.75 0.70
C THR A 152 6.13 -0.71 0.34
N VAL A 153 6.18 -1.00 -0.95
CA VAL A 153 6.17 -2.35 -1.51
C VAL A 153 7.35 -2.54 -2.45
N ASN A 154 7.77 -3.78 -2.63
CA ASN A 154 8.67 -4.19 -3.69
C ASN A 154 7.93 -5.06 -4.73
N TRP A 155 8.61 -5.60 -5.71
CA TRP A 155 7.97 -6.43 -6.74
C TRP A 155 7.37 -7.72 -6.19
N TYR A 156 8.02 -8.36 -5.20
CA TYR A 156 7.50 -9.58 -4.56
C TYR A 156 6.20 -9.30 -3.83
N SER A 157 6.19 -8.24 -3.03
CA SER A 157 4.99 -7.78 -2.32
C SER A 157 3.85 -7.49 -3.27
N LEU A 158 4.13 -6.74 -4.35
CA LEU A 158 3.11 -6.36 -5.31
C LEU A 158 2.53 -7.59 -6.04
N ILE A 159 3.38 -8.57 -6.39
CA ILE A 159 2.93 -9.86 -6.95
C ILE A 159 1.99 -10.56 -5.97
N ASN A 160 2.40 -10.69 -4.70
CA ASN A 160 1.60 -11.36 -3.68
C ASN A 160 0.26 -10.65 -3.42
N ILE A 161 0.27 -9.30 -3.39
CA ILE A 161 -0.95 -8.48 -3.25
C ILE A 161 -1.93 -8.78 -4.39
N ILE A 162 -1.45 -8.75 -5.64
CA ILE A 162 -2.29 -8.95 -6.82
C ILE A 162 -2.83 -10.38 -6.88
N ASP A 163 -1.99 -11.37 -6.56
CA ASP A 163 -2.41 -12.77 -6.54
C ASP A 163 -3.44 -13.04 -5.43
N SER A 164 -3.26 -12.40 -4.25
CA SER A 164 -4.18 -12.54 -3.10
C SER A 164 -5.59 -12.01 -3.38
N ILE A 165 -5.73 -11.00 -4.25
CA ILE A 165 -7.05 -10.47 -4.66
C ILE A 165 -7.64 -11.21 -5.89
N GLY A 166 -6.90 -12.17 -6.46
CA GLY A 166 -7.31 -12.95 -7.63
C GLY A 166 -7.03 -12.30 -8.97
N GLY A 167 -5.97 -11.47 -9.04
CA GLY A 167 -5.56 -10.78 -10.27
C GLY A 167 -6.32 -9.49 -10.53
N VAL A 168 -5.87 -8.74 -11.55
CA VAL A 168 -6.43 -7.45 -11.95
C VAL A 168 -6.75 -7.41 -13.44
N GLN A 169 -7.89 -6.80 -13.79
CA GLN A 169 -8.32 -6.69 -15.19
C GLN A 169 -7.64 -5.48 -15.86
N ILE A 170 -6.81 -5.76 -16.86
CA ILE A 170 -6.08 -4.76 -17.63
C ILE A 170 -6.23 -5.03 -19.11
N THR A 171 -6.45 -3.97 -19.90
CA THR A 171 -6.39 -4.01 -21.36
C THR A 171 -4.95 -3.79 -21.79
N VAL A 172 -4.43 -4.71 -22.59
CA VAL A 172 -3.07 -4.66 -23.14
C VAL A 172 -3.18 -4.25 -24.61
N GLU A 173 -2.51 -3.18 -24.98
CA GLU A 173 -2.49 -2.66 -26.34
C GLU A 173 -1.55 -3.49 -27.25
N PRO A 174 -1.76 -3.47 -28.57
CA PRO A 174 -0.94 -4.26 -29.51
C PRO A 174 0.56 -4.01 -29.39
N GLU A 175 0.97 -2.76 -29.19
CA GLU A 175 2.37 -2.36 -29.04
C GLU A 175 2.99 -2.80 -27.71
N GLU A 176 2.17 -3.14 -26.72
CA GLU A 176 2.62 -3.56 -25.38
C GLU A 176 2.90 -5.06 -25.31
N VAL A 177 2.27 -5.89 -26.15
CA VAL A 177 2.33 -7.37 -26.07
C VAL A 177 3.76 -7.90 -26.02
N LYS A 178 4.61 -7.43 -26.95
CA LYS A 178 6.01 -7.86 -27.00
C LYS A 178 6.74 -7.52 -25.70
N TYR A 179 6.65 -6.28 -25.27
CA TYR A 179 7.36 -5.79 -24.08
C TYR A 179 6.82 -6.44 -22.81
N LEU A 180 5.48 -6.61 -22.70
CA LEU A 180 4.88 -7.33 -21.61
C LEU A 180 5.45 -8.74 -21.49
N ASN A 181 5.53 -9.48 -22.59
CA ASN A 181 6.06 -10.84 -22.61
C ASN A 181 7.55 -10.89 -22.22
N ASP A 182 8.35 -9.93 -22.66
CA ASP A 182 9.76 -9.84 -22.27
C ASP A 182 9.90 -9.55 -20.77
N TYR A 183 9.08 -8.64 -20.23
CA TYR A 183 9.05 -8.36 -18.79
C TYR A 183 8.44 -9.48 -17.95
N ILE A 184 7.48 -10.26 -18.47
CA ILE A 184 6.96 -11.47 -17.79
C ILE A 184 8.11 -12.47 -17.61
N LYS A 185 8.89 -12.74 -18.66
CA LYS A 185 10.03 -13.67 -18.60
C LYS A 185 11.07 -13.21 -17.59
N SER A 186 11.46 -11.92 -17.62
CA SER A 186 12.45 -11.39 -16.68
C SER A 186 11.93 -11.39 -15.23
N THR A 187 10.69 -10.97 -15.01
CA THR A 187 10.07 -10.96 -13.67
C THR A 187 9.93 -12.38 -13.11
N ALA A 188 9.53 -13.34 -13.95
CA ALA A 188 9.43 -14.74 -13.57
C ALA A 188 10.80 -15.33 -13.18
N ALA A 189 11.83 -15.04 -13.96
CA ALA A 189 13.21 -15.49 -13.68
C ALA A 189 13.75 -14.87 -12.37
N GLU A 190 13.55 -13.56 -12.17
CA GLU A 190 14.00 -12.83 -10.99
C GLU A 190 13.30 -13.30 -9.72
N THR A 191 11.98 -13.58 -9.80
CA THR A 191 11.17 -13.99 -8.66
C THR A 191 11.11 -15.50 -8.45
N LYS A 192 11.70 -16.29 -9.37
CA LYS A 192 11.63 -17.76 -9.38
C LYS A 192 10.19 -18.30 -9.39
N LYS A 193 9.25 -17.53 -9.95
CA LYS A 193 7.85 -17.90 -10.11
C LYS A 193 7.54 -18.21 -11.57
N GLN A 194 6.46 -18.93 -11.85
CA GLN A 194 6.05 -19.21 -13.22
C GLN A 194 5.34 -18.00 -13.83
N GLY A 195 5.79 -17.55 -15.01
CA GLY A 195 5.19 -16.47 -15.78
C GLY A 195 4.60 -17.00 -17.11
N LYS A 196 3.29 -16.84 -17.30
CA LYS A 196 2.62 -17.18 -18.56
C LYS A 196 2.54 -15.94 -19.45
N THR A 197 3.11 -16.00 -20.65
CA THR A 197 2.99 -14.96 -21.68
C THR A 197 1.56 -14.86 -22.25
N ILE A 198 1.25 -13.75 -22.91
CA ILE A 198 0.00 -13.55 -23.64
C ILE A 198 0.27 -13.58 -25.15
N ASP A 199 -0.73 -13.98 -25.94
CA ASP A 199 -0.54 -14.20 -27.38
C ASP A 199 -0.90 -12.96 -28.22
N SER A 200 -1.83 -12.12 -27.74
CA SER A 200 -2.35 -10.97 -28.49
C SER A 200 -2.76 -9.82 -27.56
N ALA A 201 -3.06 -8.66 -28.16
CA ALA A 201 -3.71 -7.56 -27.45
C ALA A 201 -5.13 -7.96 -27.00
N GLY A 202 -5.61 -7.34 -25.94
CA GLY A 202 -6.92 -7.61 -25.38
C GLY A 202 -7.02 -7.34 -23.88
N THR A 203 -8.18 -7.61 -23.31
CA THR A 203 -8.41 -7.45 -21.88
C THR A 203 -8.23 -8.78 -21.16
N TYR A 204 -7.31 -8.80 -20.19
CA TYR A 204 -6.92 -9.97 -19.43
C TYR A 204 -7.09 -9.75 -17.93
N ASN A 205 -7.41 -10.82 -17.20
CA ASN A 205 -7.20 -10.83 -15.75
C ASN A 205 -5.74 -11.21 -15.48
N LEU A 206 -4.88 -10.22 -15.36
CA LEU A 206 -3.46 -10.41 -15.15
C LEU A 206 -3.19 -10.87 -13.73
N ASN A 207 -2.40 -11.93 -13.56
CA ASN A 207 -1.87 -12.35 -12.26
C ASN A 207 -0.75 -11.40 -11.80
N GLY A 208 -0.20 -11.63 -10.59
CA GLY A 208 0.81 -10.77 -10.01
C GLY A 208 2.03 -10.57 -10.89
N ILE A 209 2.61 -11.63 -11.48
CA ILE A 209 3.76 -11.52 -12.38
C ILE A 209 3.42 -10.71 -13.63
N GLN A 210 2.28 -10.98 -14.25
CA GLN A 210 1.86 -10.30 -15.46
C GLN A 210 1.57 -8.82 -15.20
N ALA A 211 0.90 -8.48 -14.10
CA ALA A 211 0.58 -7.10 -13.76
C ALA A 211 1.83 -6.29 -13.34
N VAL A 212 2.76 -6.90 -12.60
CA VAL A 212 4.06 -6.29 -12.31
C VAL A 212 4.85 -6.09 -13.59
N ALA A 213 4.90 -7.08 -14.48
CA ALA A 213 5.54 -6.97 -15.79
C ALA A 213 4.94 -5.82 -16.62
N TYR A 214 3.60 -5.69 -16.65
CA TYR A 214 2.90 -4.59 -17.30
C TYR A 214 3.32 -3.22 -16.73
N SER A 215 3.41 -3.09 -15.41
CA SER A 215 3.80 -1.85 -14.75
C SER A 215 5.26 -1.44 -15.04
N ARG A 216 6.10 -2.35 -15.53
CA ARG A 216 7.53 -2.13 -15.83
C ARG A 216 7.78 -1.68 -17.27
N ILE A 217 6.79 -1.76 -18.19
CA ILE A 217 6.96 -1.42 -19.60
C ILE A 217 7.41 0.03 -19.77
N ARG A 218 8.56 0.25 -20.47
CA ARG A 218 9.14 1.57 -20.76
C ARG A 218 9.30 1.86 -22.25
N TYR A 219 9.35 0.83 -23.08
CA TYR A 219 9.76 0.95 -24.48
C TYR A 219 8.62 1.21 -25.47
N THR A 220 7.49 1.74 -24.97
CA THR A 220 6.39 2.27 -25.78
C THR A 220 6.48 3.79 -25.83
N ALA A 221 5.68 4.43 -26.70
CA ALA A 221 5.58 5.88 -26.75
C ALA A 221 5.26 6.46 -25.35
N GLY A 222 5.92 7.55 -24.95
CA GLY A 222 5.80 8.15 -23.63
C GLY A 222 6.76 7.63 -22.55
N GLY A 223 7.53 6.56 -22.83
CA GLY A 223 8.65 6.13 -22.00
C GLY A 223 8.33 5.99 -20.51
N ASP A 224 9.09 6.70 -19.67
CA ASP A 224 8.96 6.64 -18.20
C ASP A 224 7.64 7.25 -17.68
N TYR A 225 7.08 8.23 -18.37
CA TYR A 225 5.77 8.80 -18.04
C TYR A 225 4.65 7.77 -18.22
N LYS A 226 4.71 7.02 -19.33
CA LYS A 226 3.75 5.94 -19.59
C LYS A 226 3.91 4.78 -18.62
N ARG A 227 5.14 4.51 -18.14
CA ARG A 227 5.38 3.56 -17.07
C ARG A 227 4.70 4.01 -15.76
N ALA A 228 4.85 5.28 -15.37
CA ALA A 228 4.19 5.81 -14.18
C ALA A 228 2.66 5.74 -14.28
N GLU A 229 2.10 5.96 -15.48
CA GLU A 229 0.67 5.77 -15.75
C GLU A 229 0.26 4.30 -15.57
N ARG A 230 1.01 3.34 -16.11
CA ARG A 230 0.73 1.90 -15.94
C ARG A 230 0.77 1.48 -14.48
N MET A 231 1.71 2.01 -13.70
CA MET A 231 1.77 1.76 -12.24
C MET A 231 0.51 2.27 -11.53
N ARG A 232 0.02 3.49 -11.89
CA ARG A 232 -1.27 4.00 -11.36
C ARG A 232 -2.43 3.11 -11.77
N THR A 233 -2.49 2.72 -13.05
CA THR A 233 -3.52 1.80 -13.57
C THR A 233 -3.57 0.51 -12.76
N VAL A 234 -2.42 -0.11 -12.49
CA VAL A 234 -2.36 -1.33 -11.66
C VAL A 234 -2.91 -1.07 -10.26
N LEU A 235 -2.50 0.03 -9.59
CA LEU A 235 -3.00 0.38 -8.26
C LEU A 235 -4.52 0.64 -8.25
N GLU A 236 -5.03 1.34 -9.26
CA GLU A 236 -6.47 1.57 -9.41
C GLU A 236 -7.25 0.26 -9.58
N LYS A 237 -6.71 -0.66 -10.39
CA LYS A 237 -7.33 -1.97 -10.60
C LYS A 237 -7.28 -2.85 -9.35
N ILE A 238 -6.21 -2.79 -8.56
CA ILE A 238 -6.13 -3.39 -7.23
C ILE A 238 -7.25 -2.84 -6.35
N PHE A 239 -7.37 -1.52 -6.25
CA PHE A 239 -8.41 -0.87 -5.45
C PHE A 239 -9.82 -1.25 -5.91
N GLN A 240 -10.10 -1.18 -7.22
CA GLN A 240 -11.38 -1.60 -7.79
C GLN A 240 -11.70 -3.05 -7.49
N LYS A 241 -10.74 -3.95 -7.63
CA LYS A 241 -10.90 -5.38 -7.35
C LYS A 241 -11.12 -5.64 -5.86
N ALA A 242 -10.37 -4.96 -4.98
CA ALA A 242 -10.54 -5.09 -3.55
C ALA A 242 -11.96 -4.65 -3.11
N LYS A 243 -12.55 -3.62 -3.71
CA LYS A 243 -13.93 -3.18 -3.43
C LYS A 243 -15.00 -4.23 -3.75
N THR A 244 -14.71 -5.23 -4.59
CA THR A 244 -15.64 -6.32 -4.90
C THR A 244 -15.64 -7.44 -3.86
N LYS A 245 -14.74 -7.37 -2.88
CA LYS A 245 -14.55 -8.39 -1.84
C LYS A 245 -15.39 -8.04 -0.62
N ASP A 246 -15.91 -9.07 0.07
CA ASP A 246 -16.53 -8.86 1.36
C ASP A 246 -15.51 -8.56 2.46
N ILE A 247 -15.98 -8.12 3.61
CA ILE A 247 -15.12 -7.68 4.71
C ILE A 247 -14.25 -8.81 5.29
N PHE A 248 -14.74 -10.05 5.28
CA PHE A 248 -13.99 -11.20 5.78
C PHE A 248 -12.88 -11.59 4.82
N GLU A 249 -13.17 -11.58 3.50
CA GLU A 249 -12.17 -11.77 2.46
C GLU A 249 -11.10 -10.68 2.53
N LEU A 250 -11.50 -9.39 2.62
CA LEU A 250 -10.57 -8.27 2.75
C LEU A 250 -9.67 -8.39 3.96
N LYS A 251 -10.23 -8.77 5.11
CA LYS A 251 -9.44 -8.99 6.32
C LYS A 251 -8.42 -10.10 6.12
N LYS A 252 -8.81 -11.23 5.55
CA LYS A 252 -7.92 -12.35 5.26
C LYS A 252 -6.82 -11.97 4.26
N ILE A 253 -7.17 -11.21 3.21
CA ILE A 253 -6.20 -10.68 2.25
C ILE A 253 -5.21 -9.77 2.98
N ALA A 254 -5.69 -8.80 3.77
CA ALA A 254 -4.84 -7.88 4.51
C ALA A 254 -3.89 -8.64 5.46
N GLU A 255 -4.36 -9.62 6.21
CA GLU A 255 -3.53 -10.46 7.08
C GLU A 255 -2.40 -11.18 6.30
N ASN A 256 -2.65 -11.56 5.05
CA ASN A 256 -1.67 -12.25 4.22
C ASN A 256 -0.62 -11.31 3.61
N ILE A 257 -1.02 -10.07 3.24
CA ILE A 257 -0.15 -9.13 2.51
C ILE A 257 0.57 -8.13 3.41
N LEU A 258 0.06 -7.87 4.61
CA LEU A 258 0.67 -6.91 5.54
C LEU A 258 2.13 -7.23 5.90
N PRO A 259 2.57 -8.50 6.03
CA PRO A 259 3.98 -8.82 6.21
C PRO A 259 4.88 -8.33 5.07
N ASP A 260 4.32 -8.20 3.88
CA ASP A 260 5.04 -7.82 2.66
C ASP A 260 4.99 -6.29 2.40
N ILE A 261 4.50 -5.50 3.36
CA ILE A 261 4.37 -4.04 3.25
C ILE A 261 5.13 -3.38 4.39
N SER A 262 6.08 -2.49 4.05
CA SER A 262 6.71 -1.63 5.04
C SER A 262 5.91 -0.35 5.22
N THR A 263 5.51 -0.03 6.46
CA THR A 263 4.63 1.11 6.73
C THR A 263 4.76 1.60 8.17
N ASN A 264 4.40 2.86 8.42
CA ASN A 264 4.21 3.42 9.77
C ASN A 264 2.72 3.56 10.15
N ILE A 265 1.82 2.96 9.38
CA ILE A 265 0.39 2.88 9.71
C ILE A 265 0.18 1.60 10.52
N SER A 266 -0.47 1.72 11.68
CA SER A 266 -0.69 0.55 12.53
C SER A 266 -1.67 -0.45 11.92
N GLN A 267 -1.54 -1.70 12.31
CA GLN A 267 -2.43 -2.77 11.83
C GLN A 267 -3.88 -2.49 12.22
N GLU A 268 -4.10 -2.01 13.44
CA GLU A 268 -5.42 -1.66 13.96
C GLU A 268 -6.07 -0.58 13.08
N GLU A 269 -5.27 0.40 12.68
CA GLU A 269 -5.74 1.48 11.82
C GLU A 269 -6.08 0.98 10.42
N ILE A 270 -5.22 0.15 9.82
CA ILE A 270 -5.50 -0.47 8.52
C ILE A 270 -6.81 -1.26 8.57
N PHE A 271 -7.01 -2.09 9.60
CA PHE A 271 -8.24 -2.87 9.73
C PHE A 271 -9.49 -2.00 9.98
N SER A 272 -9.33 -0.87 10.66
CA SER A 272 -10.43 0.09 10.87
C SER A 272 -10.89 0.77 9.57
N LEU A 273 -10.01 0.86 8.59
CA LEU A 273 -10.29 1.47 7.27
C LEU A 273 -10.96 0.49 6.29
N LEU A 274 -10.76 -0.83 6.45
CA LEU A 274 -11.29 -1.83 5.51
C LEU A 274 -12.81 -1.72 5.28
N PRO A 275 -13.67 -1.59 6.32
CA PRO A 275 -15.11 -1.45 6.10
C PRO A 275 -15.49 -0.20 5.33
N GLN A 276 -14.68 0.86 5.43
CA GLN A 276 -14.93 2.14 4.79
C GLN A 276 -14.49 2.15 3.32
N MET A 277 -13.57 1.26 2.93
CA MET A 277 -12.96 1.24 1.60
C MET A 277 -13.98 1.16 0.47
N VAL A 278 -15.09 0.43 0.68
CA VAL A 278 -16.16 0.27 -0.33
C VAL A 278 -16.80 1.61 -0.69
N SER A 279 -16.88 2.56 0.26
CA SER A 279 -17.48 3.87 0.06
C SER A 279 -16.61 4.85 -0.70
N PHE A 280 -15.29 4.63 -0.74
CA PHE A 280 -14.36 5.53 -1.42
C PHE A 280 -14.36 5.32 -2.93
N LYS A 281 -14.11 6.40 -3.67
CA LYS A 281 -13.88 6.38 -5.12
C LYS A 281 -12.57 7.10 -5.45
N ILE A 282 -11.85 6.62 -6.45
CA ILE A 282 -10.73 7.37 -7.03
C ILE A 282 -11.36 8.41 -7.96
N GLU A 283 -11.26 9.68 -7.58
CA GLU A 283 -11.83 10.81 -8.31
C GLU A 283 -10.84 11.34 -9.34
N THR A 284 -9.54 11.36 -8.98
CA THR A 284 -8.49 11.89 -9.84
C THR A 284 -7.30 10.95 -9.84
N SER A 285 -6.72 10.72 -11.02
CA SER A 285 -5.50 9.91 -11.18
C SER A 285 -4.61 10.55 -12.26
N ILE A 286 -3.52 11.19 -11.83
CA ILE A 286 -2.68 12.03 -12.68
C ILE A 286 -1.19 11.86 -12.38
N GLY A 287 -0.35 12.30 -13.33
CA GLY A 287 1.10 12.44 -13.13
C GLY A 287 1.48 13.88 -12.84
N TRP A 288 2.53 14.08 -12.05
CA TRP A 288 3.14 15.38 -11.74
C TRP A 288 4.65 15.32 -12.02
N PRO A 289 5.26 16.40 -12.57
CA PRO A 289 4.64 17.64 -13.01
C PRO A 289 3.79 17.48 -14.27
N TYR A 290 2.80 18.36 -14.47
CA TYR A 290 1.90 18.33 -15.65
C TYR A 290 2.64 18.70 -16.93
N GLU A 291 3.60 19.63 -16.84
CA GLU A 291 4.47 20.02 -17.93
C GLU A 291 5.89 19.63 -17.60
N VAL A 292 6.56 18.98 -18.54
CA VAL A 292 7.92 18.47 -18.35
C VAL A 292 8.85 19.14 -19.36
N LYS A 293 9.89 19.79 -18.83
CA LYS A 293 11.03 20.22 -19.64
C LYS A 293 12.21 19.30 -19.35
N GLY A 294 12.69 18.58 -20.36
CA GLY A 294 13.93 17.85 -20.24
C GLY A 294 15.09 18.85 -20.10
N ILE A 295 15.90 18.67 -19.06
CA ILE A 295 17.18 19.36 -18.92
C ILE A 295 18.31 18.35 -18.99
N THR A 296 19.35 18.66 -19.74
CA THR A 296 20.62 17.91 -19.69
C THR A 296 21.47 18.56 -18.62
N LEU A 297 21.82 17.82 -17.58
CA LEU A 297 22.77 18.27 -16.57
C LEU A 297 24.18 17.97 -17.09
N ASP A 298 25.01 19.00 -17.23
CA ASP A 298 26.40 18.87 -17.71
C ASP A 298 27.31 18.08 -16.75
N ARG A 299 26.82 17.77 -15.55
CA ARG A 299 27.54 16.95 -14.55
C ARG A 299 26.62 15.99 -13.87
N TRP A 300 26.98 14.73 -13.92
CA TRP A 300 26.46 13.70 -13.02
C TRP A 300 27.13 13.92 -11.65
N TYR A 301 26.41 14.45 -10.70
CA TYR A 301 26.86 14.37 -9.30
C TYR A 301 26.47 12.98 -8.80
N GLY A 302 27.48 12.09 -8.67
CA GLY A 302 27.37 10.78 -8.07
C GLY A 302 27.15 10.86 -6.57
#